data_50fa1bd48a80a8dca39e37386382d552
#
_entry.id   50fa1bd48a80a8dca39e37386382d552
#
_cell.length_a   1.000
_cell.length_b   1.000
_cell.length_c   1.000
_cell.angle_alpha   90.00
_cell.angle_beta   90.00
_cell.angle_gamma   90.00
#
_symmetry.space_group_name_H-M   'P 1'
#
loop_
_entity.id
_entity.type
_entity.pdbx_description
1 polymer ?
#
loop_
_entity_poly.entity_id
_entity_poly.type
_entity_poly.pdbx_seq_one_letter_code
_entity_poly.pdbx_strand_id
1 'polypeptide(L)'
;MQNSFTGKNEMKSFLQAHLDQLSCANNHSPQSRVLFFARKVGSSERKISFLSQFGVNLLCKKLTYGSHTMKILFLSDIHGSVPALQTVLQFFDQHHFDLLVILGDLLNYGPRNGLPDGLDAPGVVDLLNERADKILAVRGNCDSEVDQMLLHFPIQGTYALLVDEGVKFFLTHGHIYNEQCLPQAPACDVFVYGHTHVMRLEAADEETHRPAILNPGSPTFPKGGNPPTFATWSSGKLALRTFDGQVIRTLDILPCEF
;
A
#
# COMPACT_ATOMS: atom_id res chain seq x y z
N MET A 1 -30.02 -8.17 -6.03
CA MET A 1 -30.36 -9.43 -6.74
C MET A 1 -29.20 -10.38 -6.53
N GLN A 2 -29.40 -11.40 -5.70
CA GLN A 2 -28.40 -12.44 -5.44
C GLN A 2 -28.41 -13.43 -6.61
N ASN A 3 -27.36 -13.48 -7.39
CA ASN A 3 -27.14 -14.55 -8.35
C ASN A 3 -26.42 -15.71 -7.65
N SER A 4 -27.19 -16.72 -7.23
CA SER A 4 -26.65 -18.00 -6.80
C SER A 4 -26.32 -18.85 -8.02
N PHE A 5 -25.04 -19.17 -8.24
CA PHE A 5 -24.60 -20.10 -9.26
C PHE A 5 -24.95 -21.54 -8.85
N THR A 6 -25.80 -22.22 -9.61
CA THR A 6 -26.32 -23.57 -9.31
C THR A 6 -25.68 -24.70 -10.12
N GLY A 7 -24.58 -24.49 -10.87
CA GLY A 7 -23.97 -25.56 -11.65
C GLY A 7 -22.45 -25.48 -11.82
N LYS A 8 -21.79 -26.64 -11.73
CA LYS A 8 -20.33 -26.79 -11.95
C LYS A 8 -19.84 -26.30 -13.32
N ASN A 9 -20.71 -26.29 -14.32
CA ASN A 9 -20.38 -25.88 -15.69
C ASN A 9 -20.38 -24.36 -15.88
N GLU A 10 -21.22 -23.64 -15.15
CA GLU A 10 -21.28 -22.18 -15.23
C GLU A 10 -20.05 -21.54 -14.57
N MET A 11 -19.55 -22.12 -13.48
CA MET A 11 -18.34 -21.65 -12.83
C MET A 11 -17.08 -21.92 -13.67
N LYS A 12 -17.05 -23.03 -14.45
CA LYS A 12 -15.96 -23.30 -15.40
C LYS A 12 -15.93 -22.32 -16.55
N SER A 13 -17.08 -21.98 -17.11
CA SER A 13 -17.15 -21.01 -18.21
C SER A 13 -16.81 -19.60 -17.76
N PHE A 14 -17.18 -19.22 -16.54
CA PHE A 14 -16.82 -17.93 -15.94
C PHE A 14 -15.32 -17.82 -15.67
N LEU A 15 -14.68 -18.87 -15.12
CA LEU A 15 -13.23 -18.90 -14.88
C LEU A 15 -12.44 -18.92 -16.20
N GLN A 16 -12.92 -19.64 -17.21
CA GLN A 16 -12.25 -19.69 -18.53
C GLN A 16 -12.34 -18.33 -19.22
N ALA A 17 -13.50 -17.68 -19.22
CA ALA A 17 -13.65 -16.34 -19.77
C ALA A 17 -12.75 -15.30 -19.09
N HIS A 18 -12.53 -15.42 -17.77
CA HIS A 18 -11.62 -14.53 -17.03
C HIS A 18 -10.14 -14.81 -17.35
N LEU A 19 -9.77 -16.09 -17.54
CA LEU A 19 -8.41 -16.47 -17.94
C LEU A 19 -8.11 -16.02 -19.38
N ASP A 20 -9.07 -16.09 -20.27
CA ASP A 20 -8.94 -15.63 -21.65
C ASP A 20 -8.84 -14.09 -21.73
N GLN A 21 -9.53 -13.35 -20.85
CA GLN A 21 -9.35 -11.91 -20.73
C GLN A 21 -7.96 -11.52 -20.20
N LEU A 22 -7.36 -12.32 -19.30
CA LEU A 22 -6.01 -12.09 -18.79
C LEU A 22 -4.93 -12.41 -19.85
N SER A 23 -5.20 -13.32 -20.79
CA SER A 23 -4.26 -13.65 -21.88
C SER A 23 -4.27 -12.60 -23.02
N CYS A 24 -5.39 -11.92 -23.25
CA CYS A 24 -5.49 -10.83 -24.24
C CYS A 24 -4.88 -9.49 -23.76
N ALA A 25 -4.64 -9.32 -22.45
CA ALA A 25 -4.11 -8.08 -21.89
C ALA A 25 -2.57 -7.92 -22.05
N ASN A 26 -1.88 -8.87 -22.67
CA ASN A 26 -0.42 -8.84 -22.83
C ASN A 26 0.10 -7.98 -24.01
N ASN A 27 -0.75 -7.31 -24.76
CA ASN A 27 -0.34 -6.33 -25.76
C ASN A 27 -1.13 -5.03 -25.57
N HIS A 28 -0.50 -4.04 -24.98
CA HIS A 28 -0.67 -2.60 -24.96
C HIS A 28 -0.82 -1.99 -23.57
N SER A 29 0.18 -1.16 -23.22
CA SER A 29 0.22 -0.14 -22.17
C SER A 29 0.33 -0.65 -20.72
N PRO A 30 1.33 -0.16 -19.94
CA PRO A 30 1.47 -0.49 -18.50
C PRO A 30 0.52 0.38 -17.67
N GLN A 31 -0.76 0.09 -17.71
CA GLN A 31 -1.73 0.74 -16.82
C GLN A 31 -2.31 -0.29 -15.86
N SER A 32 -2.11 -0.03 -14.56
CA SER A 32 -2.85 -0.60 -13.44
C SER A 32 -2.65 -2.10 -13.19
N ARG A 33 -1.55 -2.48 -12.55
CA ARG A 33 -1.47 -3.78 -11.88
C ARG A 33 -2.12 -3.67 -10.51
N VAL A 34 -3.31 -4.24 -10.39
CA VAL A 34 -3.96 -4.46 -9.10
C VAL A 34 -3.32 -5.69 -8.46
N LEU A 35 -2.56 -5.50 -7.39
CA LEU A 35 -2.01 -6.60 -6.60
C LEU A 35 -3.02 -6.92 -5.50
N PHE A 36 -3.69 -8.09 -5.58
CA PHE A 36 -4.56 -8.57 -4.52
C PHE A 36 -3.77 -9.43 -3.55
N PHE A 37 -3.59 -8.97 -2.33
CA PHE A 37 -3.25 -9.83 -1.20
C PHE A 37 -4.53 -10.08 -0.40
N ALA A 38 -5.13 -11.25 -0.58
CA ALA A 38 -6.29 -11.66 0.21
C ALA A 38 -5.86 -12.68 1.26
N ARG A 39 -6.01 -12.32 2.53
CA ARG A 39 -5.90 -13.26 3.66
C ARG A 39 -7.29 -13.56 4.19
N LYS A 40 -7.67 -14.83 4.23
CA LYS A 40 -8.96 -15.27 4.75
C LYS A 40 -8.84 -15.56 6.25
N VAL A 41 -9.57 -14.82 7.07
CA VAL A 41 -9.80 -15.14 8.48
C VAL A 41 -11.02 -16.04 8.57
N GLY A 42 -10.90 -17.19 9.24
CA GLY A 42 -12.01 -18.06 9.57
C GLY A 42 -11.64 -19.54 9.54
N SER A 43 -11.74 -20.16 10.71
CA SER A 43 -11.58 -21.62 10.90
C SER A 43 -12.73 -22.39 10.25
N SER A 44 -12.49 -22.97 9.09
CA SER A 44 -13.27 -24.08 8.55
C SER A 44 -12.39 -24.86 7.60
N GLU A 45 -12.00 -26.06 8.02
CA GLU A 45 -11.36 -27.04 7.16
C GLU A 45 -12.32 -27.45 6.05
N ARG A 46 -12.12 -26.91 4.84
CA ARG A 46 -12.64 -27.55 3.62
C ARG A 46 -11.46 -27.96 2.76
N LYS A 47 -11.25 -29.29 2.66
CA LYS A 47 -10.31 -29.92 1.74
C LYS A 47 -10.62 -29.46 0.32
N ILE A 48 -9.70 -28.70 -0.28
CA ILE A 48 -9.70 -28.44 -1.72
C ILE A 48 -8.96 -29.62 -2.37
N SER A 49 -9.69 -30.71 -2.67
CA SER A 49 -9.16 -31.88 -3.37
C SER A 49 -9.45 -31.85 -4.88
N PHE A 50 -9.45 -30.66 -5.53
CA PHE A 50 -9.99 -30.54 -6.89
C PHE A 50 -9.01 -30.11 -7.98
N LEU A 51 -7.71 -30.03 -7.70
CA LEU A 51 -6.73 -29.55 -8.70
C LEU A 51 -5.68 -30.59 -9.15
N SER A 52 -5.84 -31.87 -8.79
CA SER A 52 -4.92 -32.92 -9.25
C SER A 52 -5.17 -33.38 -10.69
N GLN A 53 -6.18 -32.89 -11.38
CA GLN A 53 -6.58 -33.34 -12.73
C GLN A 53 -5.93 -32.55 -13.87
N PHE A 54 -5.16 -31.49 -13.57
CA PHE A 54 -4.56 -30.64 -14.62
C PHE A 54 -3.03 -30.58 -14.62
N GLY A 55 -2.35 -31.58 -14.05
CA GLY A 55 -0.89 -31.70 -14.21
C GLY A 55 -0.05 -30.54 -13.65
N VAL A 56 -0.64 -29.59 -12.94
CA VAL A 56 0.06 -28.53 -12.22
C VAL A 56 0.30 -29.00 -10.80
N ASN A 57 1.51 -29.52 -10.54
CA ASN A 57 1.98 -29.76 -9.18
C ASN A 57 2.11 -28.43 -8.44
N LEU A 58 0.99 -27.88 -8.01
CA LEU A 58 1.00 -26.82 -7.00
C LEU A 58 1.34 -27.51 -5.68
N LEU A 59 2.62 -27.43 -5.32
CA LEU A 59 3.08 -27.84 -3.99
C LEU A 59 2.43 -26.87 -2.99
N CYS A 60 1.18 -27.16 -2.60
CA CYS A 60 0.52 -26.50 -1.50
C CYS A 60 1.25 -26.94 -0.23
N LYS A 61 2.40 -26.35 0.08
CA LYS A 61 2.96 -26.44 1.41
C LYS A 61 1.86 -25.99 2.34
N LYS A 62 1.43 -26.89 3.23
CA LYS A 62 0.58 -26.56 4.37
C LYS A 62 1.35 -25.54 5.21
N LEU A 63 1.21 -24.26 4.85
CA LEU A 63 1.64 -23.16 5.70
C LEU A 63 0.65 -23.14 6.86
N THR A 64 1.02 -23.79 7.96
CA THR A 64 0.44 -23.48 9.27
C THR A 64 0.87 -22.05 9.60
N TYR A 65 0.11 -21.08 9.08
CA TYR A 65 0.25 -19.70 9.49
C TYR A 65 -0.27 -19.60 10.92
N GLY A 66 0.64 -19.51 11.88
CA GLY A 66 0.33 -18.78 13.10
C GLY A 66 -0.24 -17.42 12.70
N SER A 67 -1.08 -16.81 13.49
CA SER A 67 -1.70 -15.50 13.27
C SER A 67 -0.62 -14.39 13.26
N HIS A 68 0.21 -14.36 12.22
CA HIS A 68 1.19 -13.28 12.04
C HIS A 68 0.45 -12.13 11.39
N THR A 69 0.12 -11.12 12.17
CA THR A 69 -0.38 -9.84 11.69
C THR A 69 0.74 -9.13 10.96
N MET A 70 0.46 -8.56 9.78
CA MET A 70 1.46 -7.84 9.02
C MET A 70 1.79 -6.52 9.71
N LYS A 71 3.10 -6.22 9.83
CA LYS A 71 3.56 -4.90 10.26
C LYS A 71 3.86 -4.08 9.02
N ILE A 72 3.16 -2.97 8.84
CA ILE A 72 3.28 -2.11 7.66
C ILE A 72 3.77 -0.73 8.11
N LEU A 73 4.76 -0.19 7.41
CA LEU A 73 5.20 1.19 7.58
C LEU A 73 4.76 2.00 6.35
N PHE A 74 4.13 3.14 6.57
CA PHE A 74 3.71 4.10 5.53
C PHE A 74 4.63 5.30 5.54
N LEU A 75 5.15 5.64 4.37
CA LEU A 75 6.06 6.75 4.11
C LEU A 75 5.60 7.51 2.87
N SER A 76 5.84 8.81 2.81
CA SER A 76 5.53 9.66 1.66
C SER A 76 6.51 10.83 1.57
N ASP A 77 6.65 11.39 0.38
CA ASP A 77 7.32 12.69 0.20
C ASP A 77 8.77 12.70 0.73
N ILE A 78 9.57 11.70 0.27
CA ILE A 78 10.99 11.52 0.62
C ILE A 78 11.85 12.58 -0.07
N HIS A 79 11.50 12.94 -1.31
CA HIS A 79 12.12 14.02 -2.08
C HIS A 79 13.66 13.96 -2.15
N GLY A 80 14.23 12.76 -2.28
CA GLY A 80 15.65 12.56 -2.49
C GLY A 80 16.55 12.74 -1.27
N SER A 81 16.01 12.91 -0.06
CA SER A 81 16.78 13.05 1.17
C SER A 81 17.25 11.68 1.69
N VAL A 82 18.54 11.40 1.57
CA VAL A 82 19.15 10.19 2.13
C VAL A 82 19.07 10.16 3.66
N PRO A 83 19.40 11.21 4.42
CA PRO A 83 19.33 11.17 5.87
C PRO A 83 17.91 10.91 6.41
N ALA A 84 16.90 11.52 5.78
CA ALA A 84 15.52 11.32 6.16
C ALA A 84 15.08 9.87 5.91
N LEU A 85 15.41 9.32 4.75
CA LEU A 85 15.09 7.94 4.41
C LEU A 85 15.82 6.95 5.33
N GLN A 86 17.13 7.14 5.58
CA GLN A 86 17.92 6.25 6.44
C GLN A 86 17.33 6.14 7.84
N THR A 87 16.88 7.25 8.42
CA THR A 87 16.26 7.25 9.75
C THR A 87 15.01 6.36 9.78
N VAL A 88 14.15 6.48 8.77
CA VAL A 88 12.92 5.67 8.68
C VAL A 88 13.25 4.21 8.41
N LEU A 89 14.22 3.92 7.53
CA LEU A 89 14.62 2.54 7.22
C LEU A 89 15.29 1.85 8.42
N GLN A 90 16.05 2.57 9.25
CA GLN A 90 16.56 2.03 10.51
C GLN A 90 15.42 1.58 11.41
N PHE A 91 14.37 2.38 11.56
CA PHE A 91 13.19 2.01 12.32
C PHE A 91 12.48 0.81 11.70
N PHE A 92 12.32 0.79 10.37
CA PHE A 92 11.73 -0.32 9.63
C PHE A 92 12.44 -1.64 9.92
N ASP A 93 13.76 -1.67 9.79
CA ASP A 93 14.57 -2.87 9.97
C ASP A 93 14.64 -3.32 11.45
N GLN A 94 14.85 -2.39 12.40
CA GLN A 94 14.94 -2.69 13.83
C GLN A 94 13.64 -3.28 14.39
N HIS A 95 12.49 -2.86 13.88
CA HIS A 95 11.20 -3.34 14.35
C HIS A 95 10.61 -4.46 13.49
N HIS A 96 11.39 -4.95 12.51
CA HIS A 96 11.02 -6.08 11.64
C HIS A 96 9.66 -5.88 10.96
N PHE A 97 9.51 -4.78 10.21
CA PHE A 97 8.34 -4.56 9.39
C PHE A 97 8.34 -5.48 8.17
N ASP A 98 7.16 -5.93 7.77
CA ASP A 98 6.95 -6.84 6.66
C ASP A 98 6.82 -6.11 5.32
N LEU A 99 6.24 -4.89 5.34
CA LEU A 99 5.94 -4.09 4.16
C LEU A 99 6.24 -2.61 4.40
N LEU A 100 6.92 -1.98 3.46
CA LEU A 100 7.10 -0.54 3.33
C LEU A 100 6.17 -0.03 2.23
N VAL A 101 5.17 0.77 2.58
CA VAL A 101 4.30 1.46 1.65
C VAL A 101 4.83 2.86 1.41
N ILE A 102 5.14 3.19 0.14
CA ILE A 102 5.62 4.52 -0.25
C ILE A 102 4.54 5.20 -1.11
N LEU A 103 4.06 6.34 -0.64
CA LEU A 103 2.94 7.05 -1.26
C LEU A 103 3.39 8.09 -2.31
N GLY A 104 4.57 7.90 -2.90
CA GLY A 104 5.07 8.75 -4.00
C GLY A 104 6.03 9.84 -3.55
N ASP A 105 6.51 10.61 -4.53
CA ASP A 105 7.51 11.67 -4.43
C ASP A 105 8.83 11.18 -3.80
N LEU A 106 9.46 10.18 -4.48
CA LEU A 106 10.60 9.45 -3.97
C LEU A 106 11.92 10.22 -4.15
N LEU A 107 12.27 10.56 -5.40
CA LEU A 107 13.61 11.01 -5.78
C LEU A 107 13.71 12.52 -6.02
N ASN A 108 12.72 13.10 -6.67
CA ASN A 108 12.74 14.51 -7.06
C ASN A 108 12.28 15.39 -5.91
N TYR A 109 13.08 16.39 -5.56
CA TYR A 109 12.81 17.31 -4.45
C TYR A 109 11.57 18.20 -4.66
N GLY A 110 11.10 18.34 -5.91
CA GLY A 110 10.01 19.25 -6.25
C GLY A 110 10.42 20.74 -6.16
N PRO A 111 10.41 21.49 -7.27
CA PRO A 111 11.03 22.83 -7.32
C PRO A 111 10.40 23.85 -6.37
N ARG A 112 9.21 23.56 -5.82
CA ARG A 112 8.52 24.44 -4.85
C ARG A 112 8.98 24.25 -3.40
N ASN A 113 9.66 23.15 -3.09
CA ASN A 113 10.05 22.82 -1.72
C ASN A 113 11.46 23.30 -1.33
N GLY A 114 12.27 23.72 -2.32
CA GLY A 114 13.70 23.96 -2.11
C GLY A 114 14.51 22.67 -2.14
N LEU A 115 15.78 22.75 -1.79
CA LEU A 115 16.68 21.59 -1.75
C LEU A 115 16.62 20.97 -0.35
N PRO A 116 16.39 19.65 -0.25
CA PRO A 116 16.44 18.96 1.04
C PRO A 116 17.87 18.78 1.53
N ASP A 117 18.01 18.66 2.83
CA ASP A 117 19.28 18.24 3.43
C ASP A 117 19.66 16.84 2.94
N GLY A 118 20.91 16.68 2.51
CA GLY A 118 21.42 15.41 2.00
C GLY A 118 20.72 14.91 0.75
N LEU A 119 20.36 15.84 -0.17
CA LEU A 119 19.81 15.50 -1.49
C LEU A 119 20.80 14.59 -2.25
N ASP A 120 20.43 13.35 -2.41
CA ASP A 120 21.18 12.34 -3.16
C ASP A 120 20.20 11.29 -3.71
N ALA A 121 19.62 11.56 -4.87
CA ALA A 121 18.68 10.66 -5.52
C ALA A 121 19.28 9.27 -5.82
N PRO A 122 20.53 9.11 -6.32
CA PRO A 122 21.18 7.81 -6.42
C PRO A 122 21.27 7.06 -5.11
N GLY A 123 21.66 7.72 -4.02
CA GLY A 123 21.72 7.11 -2.68
C GLY A 123 20.35 6.66 -2.16
N VAL A 124 19.27 7.39 -2.47
CA VAL A 124 17.89 6.94 -2.18
C VAL A 124 17.53 5.71 -3.00
N VAL A 125 17.91 5.65 -4.28
CA VAL A 125 17.68 4.49 -5.15
C VAL A 125 18.36 3.24 -4.58
N ASP A 126 19.62 3.34 -4.18
CA ASP A 126 20.37 2.22 -3.62
C ASP A 126 19.70 1.67 -2.35
N LEU A 127 19.35 2.54 -1.41
CA LEU A 127 18.68 2.19 -0.15
C LEU A 127 17.33 1.51 -0.35
N LEU A 128 16.54 1.98 -1.32
CA LEU A 128 15.22 1.41 -1.62
C LEU A 128 15.35 0.08 -2.36
N ASN A 129 16.27 -0.03 -3.32
CA ASN A 129 16.47 -1.25 -4.10
C ASN A 129 16.96 -2.44 -3.26
N GLU A 130 17.70 -2.20 -2.16
CA GLU A 130 18.05 -3.23 -1.18
C GLU A 130 16.82 -3.89 -0.53
N ARG A 131 15.66 -3.23 -0.57
CA ARG A 131 14.40 -3.67 0.06
C ARG A 131 13.25 -3.82 -0.92
N ALA A 132 13.56 -3.90 -2.23
CA ALA A 132 12.57 -3.89 -3.31
C ALA A 132 11.46 -4.94 -3.17
N ASP A 133 11.77 -6.10 -2.59
CA ASP A 133 10.84 -7.20 -2.33
C ASP A 133 9.82 -6.91 -1.22
N LYS A 134 10.08 -5.87 -0.41
CA LYS A 134 9.21 -5.42 0.69
C LYS A 134 8.54 -4.08 0.43
N ILE A 135 8.62 -3.54 -0.80
CA ILE A 135 8.07 -2.23 -1.12
C ILE A 135 6.81 -2.34 -1.97
N LEU A 136 5.78 -1.62 -1.55
CA LEU A 136 4.60 -1.28 -2.35
C LEU A 136 4.55 0.24 -2.53
N ALA A 137 4.62 0.72 -3.78
CA ALA A 137 4.64 2.15 -4.03
C ALA A 137 3.54 2.59 -5.00
N VAL A 138 3.13 3.85 -4.88
CA VAL A 138 2.27 4.55 -5.82
C VAL A 138 2.96 5.79 -6.35
N ARG A 139 2.54 6.28 -7.52
CA ARG A 139 3.13 7.43 -8.19
C ARG A 139 2.78 8.75 -7.50
N GLY A 140 3.80 9.52 -7.17
CA GLY A 140 3.68 10.93 -6.81
C GLY A 140 3.67 11.86 -8.04
N ASN A 141 3.45 13.14 -7.79
CA ASN A 141 3.48 14.14 -8.87
C ASN A 141 4.90 14.53 -9.31
N CYS A 142 5.90 14.24 -8.51
CA CYS A 142 7.30 14.47 -8.84
C CYS A 142 7.98 13.21 -9.43
N ASP A 143 7.32 12.05 -9.38
CA ASP A 143 7.88 10.79 -9.89
C ASP A 143 7.73 10.69 -11.41
N SER A 144 8.78 10.25 -12.08
CA SER A 144 8.88 10.17 -13.52
C SER A 144 9.10 8.73 -14.03
N GLU A 145 8.99 8.55 -15.33
CA GLU A 145 9.37 7.30 -16.01
C GLU A 145 10.87 7.03 -15.88
N VAL A 146 11.70 8.08 -15.74
CA VAL A 146 13.14 7.94 -15.53
C VAL A 146 13.43 7.36 -14.14
N ASP A 147 12.69 7.80 -13.12
CA ASP A 147 12.83 7.25 -11.77
C ASP A 147 12.48 5.76 -11.75
N GLN A 148 11.43 5.35 -12.50
CA GLN A 148 11.08 3.93 -12.65
C GLN A 148 12.21 3.10 -13.27
N MET A 149 13.05 3.67 -14.13
CA MET A 149 14.17 2.94 -14.73
C MET A 149 15.26 2.59 -13.72
N LEU A 150 15.34 3.34 -12.62
CA LEU A 150 16.33 3.17 -11.55
C LEU A 150 15.85 2.25 -10.44
N LEU A 151 14.55 2.18 -10.21
CA LEU A 151 13.94 1.45 -9.10
C LEU A 151 13.53 0.03 -9.52
N HIS A 152 13.84 -0.97 -8.69
CA HIS A 152 13.56 -2.37 -8.97
C HIS A 152 12.12 -2.80 -8.61
N PHE A 153 11.29 -1.89 -8.16
CA PHE A 153 9.87 -2.09 -7.86
C PHE A 153 8.99 -1.09 -8.62
N PRO A 154 7.71 -1.42 -8.89
CA PRO A 154 6.80 -0.52 -9.63
C PRO A 154 6.46 0.74 -8.85
N ILE A 155 6.55 1.92 -9.51
CA ILE A 155 6.15 3.21 -8.92
C ILE A 155 5.11 3.97 -9.75
N GLN A 156 4.66 3.44 -10.89
CA GLN A 156 3.83 4.18 -11.85
C GLN A 156 2.32 4.06 -11.61
N GLY A 157 1.88 3.26 -10.63
CA GLY A 157 0.47 3.14 -10.28
C GLY A 157 -0.07 4.41 -9.61
N THR A 158 -1.17 4.97 -10.08
CA THR A 158 -1.80 6.14 -9.46
C THR A 158 -2.46 5.84 -8.12
N TYR A 159 -2.79 4.58 -7.88
CA TYR A 159 -3.30 4.04 -6.63
C TYR A 159 -2.97 2.56 -6.50
N ALA A 160 -3.06 2.04 -5.29
CA ALA A 160 -3.02 0.62 -5.00
C ALA A 160 -4.06 0.27 -3.93
N LEU A 161 -4.51 -0.99 -3.92
CA LEU A 161 -5.36 -1.54 -2.88
C LEU A 161 -4.55 -2.53 -2.06
N LEU A 162 -4.58 -2.35 -0.76
CA LEU A 162 -3.96 -3.26 0.20
C LEU A 162 -5.04 -3.78 1.14
N VAL A 163 -5.03 -5.07 1.43
CA VAL A 163 -5.95 -5.67 2.39
C VAL A 163 -5.15 -6.44 3.42
N ASP A 164 -5.29 -6.07 4.69
CA ASP A 164 -4.70 -6.78 5.81
C ASP A 164 -5.70 -6.88 6.95
N GLU A 165 -5.81 -8.04 7.59
CA GLU A 165 -6.76 -8.33 8.69
C GLU A 165 -8.24 -7.99 8.37
N GLY A 166 -8.61 -8.02 7.08
CA GLY A 166 -9.96 -7.65 6.62
C GLY A 166 -10.14 -6.15 6.39
N VAL A 167 -9.19 -5.32 6.78
CA VAL A 167 -9.19 -3.86 6.55
C VAL A 167 -8.67 -3.56 5.15
N LYS A 168 -9.41 -2.74 4.40
CA LYS A 168 -9.08 -2.32 3.03
C LYS A 168 -8.49 -0.91 3.06
N PHE A 169 -7.26 -0.78 2.57
CA PHE A 169 -6.56 0.48 2.40
C PHE A 169 -6.61 0.90 0.93
N PHE A 170 -7.06 2.11 0.65
CA PHE A 170 -6.86 2.76 -0.64
C PHE A 170 -5.64 3.66 -0.54
N LEU A 171 -4.57 3.31 -1.25
CA LEU A 171 -3.28 3.97 -1.22
C LEU A 171 -3.14 4.87 -2.44
N THR A 172 -2.84 6.15 -2.26
CA THR A 172 -2.59 7.10 -3.35
C THR A 172 -1.61 8.17 -2.90
N HIS A 173 -1.08 8.96 -3.85
CA HIS A 173 -0.23 10.09 -3.44
C HIS A 173 -1.03 11.29 -2.90
N GLY A 174 -2.20 11.59 -3.46
CA GLY A 174 -3.03 12.73 -3.01
C GLY A 174 -3.22 13.83 -4.04
N HIS A 175 -2.46 13.84 -5.13
CA HIS A 175 -2.58 14.86 -6.18
C HIS A 175 -3.73 14.60 -7.17
N ILE A 176 -4.20 13.35 -7.28
CA ILE A 176 -5.34 12.95 -8.12
C ILE A 176 -6.55 12.67 -7.23
N TYR A 177 -6.42 11.67 -6.35
CA TYR A 177 -7.42 11.34 -5.34
C TYR A 177 -7.01 11.98 -4.03
N ASN A 178 -7.91 12.69 -3.38
CA ASN A 178 -7.70 13.37 -2.11
C ASN A 178 -9.02 13.43 -1.32
N GLU A 179 -9.04 14.09 -0.18
CA GLU A 179 -10.24 14.16 0.66
C GLU A 179 -11.43 14.89 0.03
N GLN A 180 -11.18 15.81 -0.92
CA GLN A 180 -12.22 16.49 -1.69
C GLN A 180 -12.66 15.69 -2.92
N CYS A 181 -11.85 14.70 -3.31
CA CYS A 181 -12.09 13.84 -4.48
C CYS A 181 -11.79 12.38 -4.12
N LEU A 182 -12.57 11.82 -3.20
CA LEU A 182 -12.49 10.41 -2.85
C LEU A 182 -12.96 9.54 -4.02
N PRO A 183 -12.34 8.37 -4.25
CA PRO A 183 -12.82 7.44 -5.26
C PRO A 183 -14.19 6.88 -4.87
N GLN A 184 -15.10 6.81 -5.84
CA GLN A 184 -16.43 6.21 -5.60
C GLN A 184 -16.37 4.68 -5.46
N ALA A 185 -15.38 4.06 -6.07
CA ALA A 185 -15.10 2.63 -6.01
C ALA A 185 -13.61 2.38 -6.29
N PRO A 186 -13.01 1.34 -5.67
CA PRO A 186 -13.60 0.46 -4.67
C PRO A 186 -13.74 1.14 -3.30
N ALA A 187 -14.74 0.73 -2.53
CA ALA A 187 -14.87 1.17 -1.15
C ALA A 187 -13.66 0.72 -0.32
N CYS A 188 -13.21 1.59 0.59
CA CYS A 188 -12.11 1.32 1.50
C CYS A 188 -12.48 1.69 2.94
N ASP A 189 -11.81 1.04 3.89
CA ASP A 189 -11.95 1.34 5.31
C ASP A 189 -11.02 2.49 5.72
N VAL A 190 -9.84 2.56 5.07
CA VAL A 190 -8.83 3.60 5.29
C VAL A 190 -8.39 4.18 3.94
N PHE A 191 -8.50 5.50 3.80
CA PHE A 191 -7.94 6.26 2.69
C PHE A 191 -6.58 6.83 3.11
N VAL A 192 -5.52 6.42 2.40
CA VAL A 192 -4.13 6.74 2.73
C VAL A 192 -3.52 7.59 1.62
N TYR A 193 -3.02 8.77 1.96
CA TYR A 193 -2.44 9.68 0.97
C TYR A 193 -1.28 10.51 1.54
N GLY A 194 -0.44 11.10 0.69
CA GLY A 194 0.69 11.98 1.00
C GLY A 194 0.50 13.40 0.48
N HIS A 195 1.46 13.89 -0.33
CA HIS A 195 1.42 15.12 -1.13
C HIS A 195 1.34 16.45 -0.35
N THR A 196 0.53 16.50 0.69
CA THR A 196 0.34 17.75 1.47
C THR A 196 1.49 18.02 2.43
N HIS A 197 2.27 16.99 2.77
CA HIS A 197 3.31 16.98 3.80
C HIS A 197 2.78 17.29 5.21
N VAL A 198 1.48 17.23 5.40
CA VAL A 198 0.80 17.49 6.67
C VAL A 198 0.32 16.16 7.23
N MET A 199 0.86 15.73 8.36
CA MET A 199 0.41 14.50 9.01
C MET A 199 -1.07 14.58 9.40
N ARG A 200 -1.81 13.47 9.18
CA ARG A 200 -3.23 13.40 9.52
C ARG A 200 -3.61 11.96 9.90
N LEU A 201 -4.39 11.81 10.94
CA LEU A 201 -4.99 10.54 11.32
C LEU A 201 -6.37 10.82 11.92
N GLU A 202 -7.43 10.43 11.21
CA GLU A 202 -8.82 10.67 11.61
C GLU A 202 -9.63 9.40 11.47
N ALA A 203 -10.58 9.21 12.39
CA ALA A 203 -11.53 8.12 12.33
C ALA A 203 -12.48 8.25 11.14
N ALA A 204 -13.05 7.12 10.72
CA ALA A 204 -14.15 7.11 9.77
C ALA A 204 -15.32 7.95 10.33
N ASP A 205 -16.07 8.52 9.42
CA ASP A 205 -17.28 9.28 9.72
C ASP A 205 -18.48 8.54 9.11
N GLU A 206 -19.28 7.94 9.97
CA GLU A 206 -20.43 7.14 9.56
C GLU A 206 -21.55 8.00 8.94
N GLU A 207 -21.72 9.26 9.41
CA GLU A 207 -22.77 10.15 8.91
C GLU A 207 -22.51 10.56 7.45
N THR A 208 -21.24 10.84 7.13
CA THR A 208 -20.83 11.22 5.77
C THR A 208 -20.31 10.06 4.93
N HIS A 209 -20.28 8.84 5.49
CA HIS A 209 -19.66 7.66 4.87
C HIS A 209 -18.20 7.86 4.45
N ARG A 210 -17.48 8.74 5.15
CA ARG A 210 -16.06 8.99 4.89
C ARG A 210 -15.23 7.90 5.56
N PRO A 211 -14.29 7.24 4.83
CA PRO A 211 -13.36 6.29 5.43
C PRO A 211 -12.45 6.96 6.47
N ALA A 212 -11.78 6.18 7.29
CA ALA A 212 -10.69 6.70 8.10
C ALA A 212 -9.60 7.31 7.19
N ILE A 213 -8.97 8.39 7.65
CA ILE A 213 -7.97 9.13 6.89
C ILE A 213 -6.61 8.94 7.53
N LEU A 214 -5.60 8.60 6.70
CA LEU A 214 -4.20 8.58 7.08
C LEU A 214 -3.37 9.38 6.08
N ASN A 215 -2.60 10.35 6.58
CA ASN A 215 -1.48 10.96 5.88
C ASN A 215 -0.24 10.84 6.78
N PRO A 216 0.82 10.14 6.37
CA PRO A 216 2.01 9.96 7.20
C PRO A 216 2.83 11.25 7.37
N GLY A 217 2.48 12.34 6.68
CA GLY A 217 3.31 13.54 6.60
C GLY A 217 4.50 13.36 5.65
N SER A 218 5.56 14.12 5.90
CA SER A 218 6.81 13.99 5.16
C SER A 218 7.98 13.89 6.15
N PRO A 219 8.94 12.99 5.88
CA PRO A 219 10.16 12.88 6.66
C PRO A 219 11.13 14.03 6.34
N THR A 220 10.98 14.65 5.16
CA THR A 220 11.93 15.62 4.61
C THR A 220 11.44 17.06 4.71
N PHE A 221 10.20 17.30 4.31
CA PHE A 221 9.59 18.63 4.25
C PHE A 221 8.26 18.69 5.02
N PRO A 222 8.24 18.43 6.34
CA PRO A 222 7.00 18.51 7.11
C PRO A 222 6.41 19.92 7.04
N LYS A 223 5.08 20.01 6.88
CA LYS A 223 4.33 21.27 6.81
C LYS A 223 3.33 21.36 7.95
N GLY A 224 2.70 22.55 8.07
CA GLY A 224 1.71 22.79 9.12
C GLY A 224 2.26 22.84 10.54
N GLY A 225 3.56 23.11 10.71
CA GLY A 225 4.21 23.08 12.02
C GLY A 225 4.45 21.68 12.59
N ASN A 226 4.27 20.64 11.79
CA ASN A 226 4.50 19.26 12.18
C ASN A 226 6.00 18.93 12.21
N PRO A 227 6.44 17.97 13.06
CA PRO A 227 7.76 17.38 12.95
C PRO A 227 7.84 16.42 11.74
N PRO A 228 9.05 15.96 11.36
CA PRO A 228 9.22 14.83 10.47
C PRO A 228 8.52 13.58 10.99
N THR A 229 7.71 12.91 10.13
CA THR A 229 6.83 11.81 10.55
C THR A 229 6.76 10.68 9.53
N PHE A 230 6.31 9.54 10.01
CA PHE A 230 5.85 8.39 9.25
C PHE A 230 4.66 7.74 10.00
N ALA A 231 4.02 6.74 9.40
CA ALA A 231 2.96 6.01 10.07
C ALA A 231 3.20 4.50 10.05
N THR A 232 2.53 3.78 10.96
CA THR A 232 2.61 2.32 11.06
C THR A 232 1.24 1.69 11.23
N TRP A 233 1.09 0.47 10.74
CA TRP A 233 -0.04 -0.41 10.97
C TRP A 233 0.43 -1.73 11.55
N SER A 234 -0.26 -2.21 12.56
CA SER A 234 -0.07 -3.55 13.12
C SER A 234 -1.24 -3.90 14.04
N SER A 235 -1.76 -5.11 13.94
CA SER A 235 -2.79 -5.65 14.84
C SER A 235 -4.01 -4.72 14.97
N GLY A 236 -4.59 -4.30 13.85
CA GLY A 236 -5.78 -3.45 13.82
C GLY A 236 -5.55 -2.00 14.21
N LYS A 237 -4.29 -1.57 14.39
CA LYS A 237 -3.96 -0.23 14.89
C LYS A 237 -3.08 0.56 13.94
N LEU A 238 -3.53 1.76 13.58
CA LEU A 238 -2.73 2.80 12.93
C LEU A 238 -2.05 3.67 13.99
N ALA A 239 -0.80 4.08 13.71
CA ALA A 239 -0.07 5.03 14.55
C ALA A 239 0.73 6.01 13.71
N LEU A 240 0.58 7.31 13.96
CA LEU A 240 1.49 8.36 13.51
C LEU A 240 2.68 8.44 14.46
N ARG A 241 3.88 8.54 13.90
CA ARG A 241 5.13 8.55 14.66
C ARG A 241 6.07 9.65 14.21
N THR A 242 6.84 10.16 15.16
CA THR A 242 8.02 11.01 14.90
C THR A 242 9.20 10.16 14.43
N PHE A 243 10.27 10.79 13.97
CA PHE A 243 11.51 10.13 13.54
C PHE A 243 12.14 9.21 14.59
N ASP A 244 12.09 9.58 15.87
CA ASP A 244 12.56 8.77 17.00
C ASP A 244 11.59 7.64 17.37
N GLY A 245 10.54 7.45 16.59
CA GLY A 245 9.56 6.38 16.76
C GLY A 245 8.50 6.63 17.82
N GLN A 246 8.49 7.80 18.48
CA GLN A 246 7.46 8.14 19.47
C GLN A 246 6.10 8.24 18.80
N VAL A 247 5.08 7.73 19.47
CA VAL A 247 3.70 7.76 19.00
C VAL A 247 3.09 9.14 19.27
N ILE A 248 2.68 9.83 18.20
CA ILE A 248 1.95 11.10 18.29
C ILE A 248 0.45 10.85 18.48
N ARG A 249 -0.10 9.91 17.68
CA ARG A 249 -1.52 9.59 17.66
C ARG A 249 -1.74 8.14 17.22
N THR A 250 -2.77 7.51 17.77
CA THR A 250 -3.20 6.17 17.34
C THR A 250 -4.68 6.15 16.98
N LEU A 251 -5.06 5.18 16.15
CA LEU A 251 -6.43 4.89 15.78
C LEU A 251 -6.61 3.38 15.62
N ASP A 252 -7.55 2.80 16.33
CA ASP A 252 -7.96 1.41 16.14
C ASP A 252 -8.95 1.35 14.97
N ILE A 253 -8.68 0.46 14.01
CA ILE A 253 -9.53 0.22 12.85
C ILE A 253 -10.14 -1.17 13.00
N LEU A 254 -11.44 -1.23 13.06
CA LEU A 254 -12.18 -2.48 13.01
C LEU A 254 -12.58 -2.75 11.56
N PRO A 255 -12.42 -3.99 11.05
CA PRO A 255 -12.92 -4.34 9.73
C PRO A 255 -14.44 -4.16 9.70
N CYS A 256 -14.96 -3.59 8.61
CA CYS A 256 -16.42 -3.57 8.40
C CYS A 256 -16.92 -5.01 8.30
N GLU A 257 -17.82 -5.41 9.19
CA GLU A 257 -18.56 -6.68 9.05
C GLU A 257 -19.49 -6.57 7.83
N PHE A 258 -19.28 -7.45 6.84
CA PHE A 258 -20.11 -7.56 5.63
C PHE A 258 -21.17 -8.63 5.79
#